data_766705a4e58cfd6a3eb2eb87c1bf8b26
#
_entry.id   766705a4e58cfd6a3eb2eb87c1bf8b26
#
_cell.length_a   1.000
_cell.length_b   1.000
_cell.length_c   1.000
_cell.angle_alpha   90.00
_cell.angle_beta   90.00
_cell.angle_gamma   90.00
#
_symmetry.space_group_name_H-M   'P 1'
#
loop_
_entity.id
_entity.type
_entity.pdbx_description
1 polymer ?
#
loop_
_entity_poly.entity_id
_entity_poly.type
_entity_poly.pdbx_seq_one_letter_code
_entity_poly.pdbx_strand_id
1 'polypeptide(L)'
;MERLINESASSTTVSELCAEYRANNQITKDEYELYHVKRGLRNRDGTGVMAGLTHVCNVHGYLISDGVKIPDSGRLTYRSMNVVDIINGCRAEGRFGFEEVVWLLIFGKLPDERQYNRICQLLYENRELPEYFPEDVIMKNPSRDVMNKLARAVLTLYAYDDDPDDLSLENNMRQSISLIARMPAIMTYAYQVKRRHYDKQTMFFHPFEPQHKTAEAILNSLREDRQFTHEEAQLLDLCMVLHAEHGGCNNSTFTTRVLSSAQTDIYSTIAAAIGSLKGFRHGGANHKVRQMMTDIMQNVQHWDSDDEVENYLERILRREVGDKSGLIYGIGHAIYTLSDPRAVELKKQARSLAAKTGYADQFALYERIERLAPDAFHKVTGNEKVVCANVDFYSGLVYEMLGIPEDLYTPMFAVSRISGWCAHRIEELTTGGRIIRPAYRALPTGQTYIPLKDRHYDAKSVL
;
A
#
# COMPACT_ATOMS: atom_id res chain seq x y z
N MET A 1 8.16 31.10 17.14
CA MET A 1 6.98 31.54 16.41
C MET A 1 5.79 31.04 17.22
N GLU A 2 5.15 31.96 17.93
CA GLU A 2 4.04 31.68 18.84
C GLU A 2 2.88 31.03 18.11
N ARG A 3 2.23 30.06 18.77
CA ARG A 3 1.03 29.41 18.29
C ARG A 3 -0.05 30.47 18.03
N LEU A 4 -0.39 30.65 16.76
CA LEU A 4 -1.32 31.68 16.29
C LEU A 4 -2.80 31.37 16.56
N ILE A 5 -3.12 30.38 17.39
CA ILE A 5 -4.49 30.05 17.76
C ILE A 5 -4.55 29.70 19.24
N ASN A 6 -5.31 30.44 19.99
CA ASN A 6 -5.60 30.17 21.39
C ASN A 6 -6.43 28.89 21.50
N GLU A 7 -5.84 27.78 21.97
CA GLU A 7 -6.40 26.40 21.84
C GLU A 7 -7.81 26.25 22.45
N SER A 8 -8.18 27.02 23.45
CA SER A 8 -9.51 26.94 24.11
C SER A 8 -10.63 27.63 23.31
N ALA A 9 -10.36 28.84 22.81
CA ALA A 9 -11.33 29.58 21.97
C ALA A 9 -11.51 28.90 20.57
N SER A 10 -10.44 28.29 20.05
CA SER A 10 -10.43 27.53 18.81
C SER A 10 -11.29 26.26 18.87
N SER A 11 -11.30 25.55 20.01
CA SER A 11 -12.03 24.26 20.16
C SER A 11 -13.55 24.46 20.11
N THR A 12 -14.10 25.47 20.77
CA THR A 12 -15.54 25.77 20.76
C THR A 12 -16.00 26.20 19.35
N THR A 13 -15.26 27.11 18.71
CA THR A 13 -15.57 27.60 17.36
C THR A 13 -15.50 26.48 16.31
N VAL A 14 -14.51 25.58 16.38
CA VAL A 14 -14.42 24.43 15.45
C VAL A 14 -15.57 23.45 15.67
N SER A 15 -15.98 23.23 16.95
CA SER A 15 -17.13 22.35 17.25
C SER A 15 -18.42 22.91 16.68
N GLU A 16 -18.67 24.21 16.79
CA GLU A 16 -19.85 24.90 16.22
C GLU A 16 -19.83 24.80 14.68
N LEU A 17 -18.70 25.06 14.03
CA LEU A 17 -18.57 24.89 12.59
C LEU A 17 -18.84 23.46 12.13
N CYS A 18 -18.39 22.46 12.91
CA CYS A 18 -18.66 21.07 12.64
C CYS A 18 -20.14 20.70 12.80
N ALA A 19 -20.85 21.30 13.77
CA ALA A 19 -22.28 21.11 13.96
C ALA A 19 -23.07 21.69 12.77
N GLU A 20 -22.76 22.91 12.36
CA GLU A 20 -23.33 23.57 11.20
C GLU A 20 -23.12 22.76 9.91
N TYR A 21 -21.88 22.26 9.69
CA TYR A 21 -21.57 21.40 8.54
C TYR A 21 -22.43 20.13 8.55
N ARG A 22 -22.56 19.46 9.68
CA ARG A 22 -23.33 18.21 9.79
C ARG A 22 -24.82 18.42 9.55
N ALA A 23 -25.37 19.55 9.98
CA ALA A 23 -26.78 19.88 9.75
C ALA A 23 -27.11 20.04 8.26
N ASN A 24 -26.16 20.54 7.47
CA ASN A 24 -26.43 20.96 6.08
C ASN A 24 -25.79 20.09 4.99
N ASN A 25 -24.90 19.13 5.35
CA ASN A 25 -24.04 18.48 4.35
C ASN A 25 -24.00 16.94 4.50
N GLN A 26 -25.13 16.30 4.74
CA GLN A 26 -25.19 14.84 4.82
C GLN A 26 -25.55 14.24 3.46
N ILE A 27 -24.81 13.21 3.06
CA ILE A 27 -25.18 12.32 1.95
C ILE A 27 -25.39 10.93 2.51
N THR A 28 -26.63 10.44 2.43
CA THR A 28 -27.04 9.18 3.02
C THR A 28 -26.79 7.99 2.09
N LYS A 29 -26.81 6.77 2.65
CA LYS A 29 -26.73 5.55 1.83
C LYS A 29 -27.92 5.42 0.88
N ASP A 30 -29.09 5.83 1.33
CA ASP A 30 -30.34 5.73 0.56
C ASP A 30 -30.32 6.63 -0.67
N GLU A 31 -29.66 7.80 -0.62
CA GLU A 31 -29.49 8.66 -1.77
C GLU A 31 -28.61 8.01 -2.85
N TYR A 32 -27.56 7.26 -2.48
CA TYR A 32 -26.80 6.48 -3.47
C TYR A 32 -27.67 5.44 -4.18
N GLU A 33 -28.61 4.82 -3.49
CA GLU A 33 -29.55 3.86 -4.05
C GLU A 33 -30.60 4.55 -4.91
N LEU A 34 -31.20 5.63 -4.40
CA LEU A 34 -32.20 6.42 -5.12
C LEU A 34 -31.72 6.94 -6.47
N TYR A 35 -30.48 7.43 -6.52
CA TYR A 35 -29.89 7.97 -7.73
C TYR A 35 -29.07 6.94 -8.53
N HIS A 36 -29.09 5.66 -8.15
CA HIS A 36 -28.34 4.56 -8.78
C HIS A 36 -26.82 4.82 -8.90
N VAL A 37 -26.23 5.56 -7.95
CA VAL A 37 -24.81 5.89 -7.94
C VAL A 37 -23.99 4.76 -7.32
N LYS A 38 -22.91 4.36 -7.99
CA LYS A 38 -22.01 3.30 -7.53
C LYS A 38 -21.06 3.85 -6.46
N ARG A 39 -21.35 3.58 -5.18
CA ARG A 39 -20.50 4.04 -4.07
C ARG A 39 -19.11 3.43 -4.15
N GLY A 40 -18.06 4.29 -4.19
CA GLY A 40 -16.67 3.86 -4.35
C GLY A 40 -16.39 3.12 -5.66
N LEU A 41 -17.15 3.41 -6.72
CA LEU A 41 -17.08 2.74 -8.03
C LEU A 41 -17.23 1.20 -7.92
N ARG A 42 -18.13 0.74 -7.00
CA ARG A 42 -18.45 -0.68 -6.80
C ARG A 42 -19.91 -0.98 -7.08
N ASN A 43 -20.16 -2.11 -7.72
CA ASN A 43 -21.49 -2.69 -7.86
C ASN A 43 -21.98 -3.26 -6.51
N ARG A 44 -23.29 -3.56 -6.40
CA ARG A 44 -23.87 -4.14 -5.18
C ARG A 44 -23.29 -5.51 -4.81
N ASP A 45 -22.91 -6.31 -5.79
CA ASP A 45 -22.22 -7.60 -5.64
C ASP A 45 -20.73 -7.48 -5.23
N GLY A 46 -20.24 -6.23 -5.08
CA GLY A 46 -18.85 -5.93 -4.73
C GLY A 46 -17.88 -5.95 -5.90
N THR A 47 -18.32 -6.20 -7.13
CA THR A 47 -17.47 -6.07 -8.33
C THR A 47 -17.14 -4.62 -8.62
N GLY A 48 -15.98 -4.37 -9.25
CA GLY A 48 -15.57 -3.01 -9.65
C GLY A 48 -16.29 -2.54 -10.91
N VAL A 49 -16.52 -1.23 -11.00
CA VAL A 49 -16.88 -0.61 -12.28
C VAL A 49 -15.66 -0.67 -13.21
N MET A 50 -15.86 -1.13 -14.45
CA MET A 50 -14.79 -1.17 -15.45
C MET A 50 -14.43 0.27 -15.85
N ALA A 51 -13.25 0.73 -15.46
CA ALA A 51 -12.79 2.11 -15.66
C ALA A 51 -11.80 2.28 -16.81
N GLY A 52 -11.15 1.18 -17.27
CA GLY A 52 -10.16 1.24 -18.34
C GLY A 52 -9.60 -0.12 -18.69
N LEU A 53 -8.64 -0.12 -19.61
CA LEU A 53 -7.91 -1.30 -20.06
C LEU A 53 -6.45 -1.20 -19.61
N THR A 54 -5.81 -2.36 -19.38
CA THR A 54 -4.38 -2.42 -19.05
C THR A 54 -3.77 -3.75 -19.48
N HIS A 55 -2.52 -3.68 -19.91
CA HIS A 55 -1.68 -4.86 -20.13
C HIS A 55 -0.74 -5.12 -18.93
N VAL A 56 -0.68 -4.21 -17.93
CA VAL A 56 0.34 -4.29 -16.86
C VAL A 56 0.08 -5.46 -15.92
N CYS A 57 -1.17 -5.66 -15.51
CA CYS A 57 -1.48 -6.64 -14.48
C CYS A 57 -2.94 -7.11 -14.55
N ASN A 58 -3.16 -8.38 -14.19
CA ASN A 58 -4.50 -8.91 -13.96
C ASN A 58 -4.57 -9.59 -12.58
N VAL A 59 -5.68 -9.32 -11.88
CA VAL A 59 -5.98 -9.87 -10.54
C VAL A 59 -7.28 -10.66 -10.66
N HIS A 60 -7.19 -11.96 -10.47
CA HIS A 60 -8.31 -12.90 -10.58
C HIS A 60 -8.55 -13.62 -9.25
N GLY A 61 -9.79 -13.79 -8.84
CA GLY A 61 -10.14 -14.50 -7.60
C GLY A 61 -11.61 -14.97 -7.58
N TYR A 62 -12.34 -14.79 -8.67
CA TYR A 62 -13.70 -15.28 -8.84
C TYR A 62 -14.08 -15.31 -10.32
N LEU A 63 -15.06 -16.13 -10.65
CA LEU A 63 -15.73 -16.17 -11.94
C LEU A 63 -17.11 -15.52 -11.83
N ILE A 64 -17.65 -15.06 -12.95
CA ILE A 64 -19.06 -14.66 -13.06
C ILE A 64 -19.74 -15.62 -14.01
N SER A 65 -20.73 -16.37 -13.52
CA SER A 65 -21.61 -17.23 -14.32
C SER A 65 -23.04 -16.86 -14.05
N ASP A 66 -23.81 -16.57 -15.10
CA ASP A 66 -25.21 -16.16 -15.02
C ASP A 66 -25.46 -14.97 -14.07
N GLY A 67 -24.51 -14.04 -14.03
CA GLY A 67 -24.56 -12.87 -13.13
C GLY A 67 -24.25 -13.17 -11.65
N VAL A 68 -23.90 -14.40 -11.31
CA VAL A 68 -23.52 -14.83 -9.96
C VAL A 68 -22.00 -14.91 -9.84
N LYS A 69 -21.47 -14.37 -8.73
CA LYS A 69 -20.07 -14.44 -8.39
C LYS A 69 -19.74 -15.81 -7.77
N ILE A 70 -18.91 -16.58 -8.45
CA ILE A 70 -18.45 -17.91 -8.02
C ILE A 70 -16.99 -17.77 -7.52
N PRO A 71 -16.68 -18.20 -6.27
CA PRO A 71 -15.31 -18.21 -5.76
C PRO A 71 -14.37 -19.05 -6.65
N ASP A 72 -13.16 -18.53 -6.87
CA ASP A 72 -12.10 -19.23 -7.60
C ASP A 72 -10.74 -19.01 -6.93
N SER A 73 -9.78 -19.85 -7.23
CA SER A 73 -8.40 -19.72 -6.75
C SER A 73 -7.79 -18.40 -7.24
N GLY A 74 -7.15 -17.68 -6.35
CA GLY A 74 -6.52 -16.41 -6.69
C GLY A 74 -5.37 -16.59 -7.67
N ARG A 75 -5.32 -15.71 -8.69
CA ARG A 75 -4.19 -15.58 -9.62
C ARG A 75 -3.80 -14.12 -9.77
N LEU A 76 -2.51 -13.87 -9.76
CA LEU A 76 -1.91 -12.58 -10.03
C LEU A 76 -0.97 -12.74 -11.22
N THR A 77 -1.17 -11.94 -12.26
CA THR A 77 -0.27 -11.97 -13.42
C THR A 77 0.30 -10.59 -13.69
N TYR A 78 1.60 -10.53 -13.94
CA TYR A 78 2.32 -9.36 -14.45
C TYR A 78 2.55 -9.55 -15.94
N ARG A 79 2.03 -8.65 -16.77
CA ARG A 79 2.13 -8.78 -18.24
C ARG A 79 1.73 -10.18 -18.74
N SER A 80 0.61 -10.70 -18.22
CA SER A 80 0.06 -12.04 -18.50
C SER A 80 0.85 -13.23 -17.93
N MET A 81 1.98 -13.00 -17.27
CA MET A 81 2.81 -14.03 -16.64
C MET A 81 2.40 -14.22 -15.19
N ASN A 82 2.18 -15.46 -14.76
CA ASN A 82 1.79 -15.74 -13.37
C ASN A 82 2.95 -15.40 -12.43
N VAL A 83 2.69 -14.60 -11.39
CA VAL A 83 3.70 -14.21 -10.41
C VAL A 83 4.35 -15.41 -9.72
N VAL A 84 3.61 -16.50 -9.52
CA VAL A 84 4.12 -17.75 -8.93
C VAL A 84 5.18 -18.39 -9.82
N ASP A 85 5.00 -18.35 -11.16
CA ASP A 85 5.97 -18.89 -12.10
C ASP A 85 7.27 -18.05 -12.11
N ILE A 86 7.14 -16.72 -12.03
CA ILE A 86 8.30 -15.82 -11.89
C ILE A 86 9.09 -16.15 -10.62
N ILE A 87 8.41 -16.26 -9.47
CA ILE A 87 9.02 -16.58 -8.19
C ILE A 87 9.73 -17.93 -8.22
N ASN A 88 9.08 -18.96 -8.77
CA ASN A 88 9.66 -20.30 -8.88
C ASN A 88 10.87 -20.33 -9.82
N GLY A 89 10.82 -19.59 -10.93
CA GLY A 89 11.94 -19.45 -11.86
C GLY A 89 13.15 -18.79 -11.20
N CYS A 90 12.97 -17.63 -10.60
CA CYS A 90 14.04 -16.92 -9.88
C CYS A 90 14.67 -17.79 -8.78
N ARG A 91 13.82 -18.49 -8.01
CA ARG A 91 14.27 -19.38 -6.94
C ARG A 91 15.06 -20.58 -7.46
N ALA A 92 14.60 -21.22 -8.52
CA ALA A 92 15.32 -22.36 -9.13
C ALA A 92 16.71 -21.96 -9.61
N GLU A 93 16.88 -20.72 -10.04
CA GLU A 93 18.15 -20.15 -10.49
C GLU A 93 18.98 -19.50 -9.36
N GLY A 94 18.44 -19.44 -8.13
CA GLY A 94 19.10 -18.84 -6.98
C GLY A 94 19.31 -17.32 -7.09
N ARG A 95 18.49 -16.61 -7.88
CA ARG A 95 18.62 -15.17 -8.14
C ARG A 95 17.48 -14.35 -7.56
N PHE A 96 17.67 -13.05 -7.46
CA PHE A 96 16.66 -12.08 -7.06
C PHE A 96 15.68 -11.80 -8.22
N GLY A 97 14.41 -11.58 -7.89
CA GLY A 97 13.32 -11.42 -8.85
C GLY A 97 12.84 -9.99 -9.03
N PHE A 98 13.11 -9.08 -8.09
CA PHE A 98 12.53 -7.74 -8.14
C PHE A 98 12.98 -6.95 -9.38
N GLU A 99 14.25 -6.96 -9.72
CA GLU A 99 14.80 -6.26 -10.89
C GLU A 99 14.21 -6.83 -12.20
N GLU A 100 14.00 -8.15 -12.26
CA GLU A 100 13.31 -8.78 -13.39
C GLU A 100 11.85 -8.32 -13.51
N VAL A 101 11.16 -8.22 -12.37
CA VAL A 101 9.78 -7.71 -12.32
C VAL A 101 9.70 -6.25 -12.71
N VAL A 102 10.66 -5.41 -12.29
CA VAL A 102 10.75 -4.01 -12.76
C VAL A 102 10.85 -3.97 -14.28
N TRP A 103 11.73 -4.78 -14.87
CA TRP A 103 11.85 -4.87 -16.32
C TRP A 103 10.55 -5.36 -16.97
N LEU A 104 9.99 -6.45 -16.47
CA LEU A 104 8.77 -7.05 -17.02
C LEU A 104 7.59 -6.06 -17.03
N LEU A 105 7.37 -5.37 -15.91
CA LEU A 105 6.27 -4.40 -15.76
C LEU A 105 6.42 -3.22 -16.73
N ILE A 106 7.63 -2.71 -16.90
CA ILE A 106 7.88 -1.55 -17.76
C ILE A 106 7.89 -1.93 -19.25
N PHE A 107 8.62 -3.00 -19.63
CA PHE A 107 8.86 -3.35 -21.03
C PHE A 107 7.91 -4.41 -21.60
N GLY A 108 7.10 -5.06 -20.77
CA GLY A 108 6.05 -5.98 -21.20
C GLY A 108 6.50 -7.41 -21.55
N LYS A 109 7.79 -7.73 -21.33
CA LYS A 109 8.37 -9.07 -21.55
C LYS A 109 9.50 -9.33 -20.57
N LEU A 110 9.82 -10.59 -20.31
CA LEU A 110 11.00 -10.97 -19.52
C LEU A 110 12.28 -10.46 -20.17
N PRO A 111 13.27 -10.02 -19.35
CA PRO A 111 14.57 -9.67 -19.86
C PRO A 111 15.38 -10.91 -20.27
N ASP A 112 16.17 -10.81 -21.30
CA ASP A 112 17.33 -11.70 -21.48
C ASP A 112 18.44 -11.35 -20.45
N GLU A 113 19.50 -12.18 -20.39
CA GLU A 113 20.59 -11.98 -19.44
C GLU A 113 21.25 -10.60 -19.57
N ARG A 114 21.44 -10.09 -20.78
CA ARG A 114 22.01 -8.78 -21.05
C ARG A 114 21.08 -7.67 -20.54
N GLN A 115 19.79 -7.81 -20.78
CA GLN A 115 18.76 -6.85 -20.35
C GLN A 115 18.61 -6.87 -18.83
N TYR A 116 18.63 -8.06 -18.19
CA TYR A 116 18.63 -8.19 -16.73
C TYR A 116 19.85 -7.49 -16.10
N ASN A 117 21.05 -7.76 -16.62
CA ASN A 117 22.25 -7.09 -16.12
C ASN A 117 22.20 -5.57 -16.33
N ARG A 118 21.61 -5.12 -17.44
CA ARG A 118 21.45 -3.69 -17.73
C ARG A 118 20.50 -3.00 -16.75
N ILE A 119 19.34 -3.59 -16.42
CA ILE A 119 18.44 -2.98 -15.44
C ILE A 119 19.03 -2.96 -14.04
N CYS A 120 19.74 -4.02 -13.62
CA CYS A 120 20.46 -4.03 -12.35
C CYS A 120 21.48 -2.88 -12.27
N GLN A 121 22.25 -2.69 -13.33
CA GLN A 121 23.24 -1.60 -13.43
C GLN A 121 22.55 -0.22 -13.37
N LEU A 122 21.48 -0.01 -14.14
CA LEU A 122 20.74 1.25 -14.15
C LEU A 122 20.14 1.59 -12.78
N LEU A 123 19.58 0.60 -12.08
CA LEU A 123 19.06 0.83 -10.73
C LEU A 123 20.15 1.15 -9.72
N TYR A 124 21.35 0.58 -9.88
CA TYR A 124 22.49 0.95 -9.05
C TYR A 124 22.98 2.36 -9.37
N GLU A 125 23.26 2.68 -10.65
CA GLU A 125 23.79 3.97 -11.10
C GLU A 125 22.88 5.16 -10.74
N ASN A 126 21.55 4.92 -10.66
CA ASN A 126 20.57 5.95 -10.33
C ASN A 126 20.14 5.95 -8.84
N ARG A 127 20.74 5.11 -7.98
CA ARG A 127 20.34 4.99 -6.57
C ARG A 127 20.74 6.17 -5.72
N GLU A 128 21.85 6.82 -6.08
CA GLU A 128 22.36 7.97 -5.36
C GLU A 128 21.41 9.18 -5.47
N LEU A 129 21.23 9.86 -4.35
CA LEU A 129 20.40 11.07 -4.30
C LEU A 129 21.20 12.27 -4.83
N PRO A 130 20.53 13.31 -5.33
CA PRO A 130 21.20 14.53 -5.74
C PRO A 130 22.05 15.13 -4.61
N GLU A 131 23.08 15.89 -5.00
CA GLU A 131 23.97 16.56 -4.05
C GLU A 131 23.18 17.42 -3.06
N TYR A 132 23.52 17.36 -1.79
CA TYR A 132 22.84 18.02 -0.65
C TYR A 132 21.37 17.63 -0.43
N PHE A 133 20.80 16.75 -1.24
CA PHE A 133 19.40 16.33 -1.05
C PHE A 133 19.14 15.65 0.31
N PRO A 134 20.02 14.75 0.81
CA PRO A 134 19.86 14.19 2.15
C PRO A 134 19.80 15.27 3.24
N GLU A 135 20.70 16.26 3.18
CA GLU A 135 20.81 17.33 4.18
C GLU A 135 19.61 18.30 4.11
N ASP A 136 19.36 18.83 2.93
CA ASP A 136 18.39 19.93 2.74
C ASP A 136 16.96 19.45 2.74
N VAL A 137 16.70 18.31 2.14
CA VAL A 137 15.34 17.80 1.99
C VAL A 137 14.96 16.82 3.10
N ILE A 138 15.87 15.88 3.48
CA ILE A 138 15.54 14.83 4.43
C ILE A 138 15.85 15.26 5.86
N MET A 139 17.05 15.73 6.17
CA MET A 139 17.51 16.02 7.52
C MET A 139 16.92 17.30 8.11
N LYS A 140 16.86 18.40 7.35
CA LYS A 140 16.34 19.70 7.85
C LYS A 140 14.84 19.70 8.14
N ASN A 141 14.07 18.79 7.52
CA ASN A 141 12.62 18.71 7.69
C ASN A 141 12.17 17.30 8.09
N PRO A 142 12.52 16.80 9.29
CA PRO A 142 12.15 15.46 9.73
C PRO A 142 10.63 15.28 9.79
N SER A 143 10.18 14.03 9.72
CA SER A 143 8.78 13.67 9.87
C SER A 143 8.63 12.48 10.81
N ARG A 144 7.57 12.48 11.64
CA ARG A 144 7.19 11.30 12.43
C ARG A 144 6.71 10.14 11.55
N ASP A 145 6.21 10.47 10.37
CA ASP A 145 5.64 9.54 9.40
C ASP A 145 6.55 9.46 8.16
N VAL A 146 7.14 8.30 7.95
CA VAL A 146 8.08 8.05 6.85
C VAL A 146 7.36 8.16 5.48
N MET A 147 6.11 7.73 5.37
CA MET A 147 5.32 7.88 4.14
C MET A 147 5.10 9.34 3.75
N ASN A 148 4.81 10.21 4.74
CA ASN A 148 4.70 11.65 4.50
C ASN A 148 6.04 12.23 4.02
N LYS A 149 7.15 11.79 4.63
CA LYS A 149 8.49 12.24 4.20
C LYS A 149 8.82 11.76 2.80
N LEU A 150 8.48 10.51 2.48
CA LEU A 150 8.70 9.92 1.17
C LEU A 150 7.95 10.71 0.07
N ALA A 151 6.67 11.02 0.29
CA ALA A 151 5.89 11.83 -0.66
C ALA A 151 6.48 13.23 -0.89
N ARG A 152 6.88 13.92 0.19
CA ARG A 152 7.51 15.25 0.09
C ARG A 152 8.87 15.20 -0.62
N ALA A 153 9.68 14.19 -0.32
CA ALA A 153 10.99 14.02 -0.94
C ALA A 153 10.84 13.73 -2.45
N VAL A 154 9.93 12.84 -2.83
CA VAL A 154 9.63 12.57 -4.25
C VAL A 154 9.17 13.84 -4.96
N LEU A 155 8.23 14.59 -4.39
CA LEU A 155 7.76 15.85 -5.00
C LEU A 155 8.90 16.88 -5.14
N THR A 156 9.83 16.92 -4.19
CA THR A 156 10.97 17.85 -4.24
C THR A 156 11.99 17.49 -5.33
N LEU A 157 12.07 16.20 -5.74
CA LEU A 157 12.95 15.78 -6.85
C LEU A 157 12.61 16.49 -8.17
N TYR A 158 11.40 17.03 -8.33
CA TYR A 158 11.02 17.89 -9.45
C TYR A 158 12.02 19.04 -9.67
N ALA A 159 12.49 19.67 -8.59
CA ALA A 159 13.42 20.80 -8.66
C ALA A 159 14.88 20.39 -9.00
N TYR A 160 15.16 19.10 -9.06
CA TYR A 160 16.48 18.53 -9.39
C TYR A 160 16.46 17.84 -10.76
N ASP A 161 15.40 17.97 -11.53
CA ASP A 161 15.27 17.47 -12.89
C ASP A 161 15.27 18.65 -13.86
N ASP A 162 16.11 18.61 -14.88
CA ASP A 162 16.22 19.69 -15.87
C ASP A 162 14.99 19.76 -16.78
N ASP A 163 14.32 18.62 -17.02
CA ASP A 163 13.14 18.50 -17.88
C ASP A 163 11.96 17.80 -17.18
N PRO A 164 11.47 18.34 -16.04
CA PRO A 164 10.50 17.64 -15.20
C PRO A 164 9.13 17.45 -15.88
N ASP A 165 8.74 18.37 -16.76
CA ASP A 165 7.43 18.42 -17.44
C ASP A 165 7.44 17.80 -18.84
N ASP A 166 8.58 17.30 -19.34
CA ASP A 166 8.64 16.61 -20.61
C ASP A 166 7.96 15.23 -20.51
N LEU A 167 6.87 15.09 -21.28
CA LEU A 167 6.03 13.88 -21.32
C LEU A 167 6.46 12.88 -22.39
N SER A 168 7.60 13.08 -23.05
CA SER A 168 8.13 12.11 -24.01
C SER A 168 8.33 10.74 -23.37
N LEU A 169 8.26 9.67 -24.14
CA LEU A 169 8.49 8.31 -23.65
C LEU A 169 9.89 8.17 -23.05
N GLU A 170 10.88 8.75 -23.72
CA GLU A 170 12.28 8.75 -23.34
C GLU A 170 12.49 9.38 -21.96
N ASN A 171 11.90 10.56 -21.75
CA ASN A 171 12.02 11.26 -20.46
C ASN A 171 11.24 10.54 -19.35
N ASN A 172 10.01 10.08 -19.60
CA ASN A 172 9.26 9.30 -18.63
C ASN A 172 9.97 7.99 -18.25
N MET A 173 10.68 7.35 -19.19
CA MET A 173 11.49 6.17 -18.91
C MET A 173 12.67 6.50 -17.99
N ARG A 174 13.42 7.57 -18.30
CA ARG A 174 14.54 8.06 -17.49
C ARG A 174 14.09 8.37 -16.06
N GLN A 175 13.03 9.15 -15.93
CA GLN A 175 12.45 9.55 -14.65
C GLN A 175 11.94 8.34 -13.84
N SER A 176 11.28 7.38 -14.50
CA SER A 176 10.77 6.16 -13.85
C SER A 176 11.90 5.32 -13.27
N ILE A 177 12.96 5.06 -14.04
CA ILE A 177 14.12 4.30 -13.56
C ILE A 177 14.80 5.03 -12.40
N SER A 178 14.99 6.34 -12.52
CA SER A 178 15.56 7.16 -11.46
C SER A 178 14.75 7.11 -10.16
N LEU A 179 13.42 7.23 -10.24
CA LEU A 179 12.56 7.18 -9.06
C LEU A 179 12.54 5.79 -8.42
N ILE A 180 12.43 4.71 -9.21
CA ILE A 180 12.48 3.33 -8.69
C ILE A 180 13.81 3.10 -7.95
N ALA A 181 14.91 3.58 -8.51
CA ALA A 181 16.25 3.43 -7.92
C ALA A 181 16.44 4.22 -6.62
N ARG A 182 15.91 5.45 -6.54
CA ARG A 182 16.09 6.38 -5.40
C ARG A 182 15.15 6.12 -4.23
N MET A 183 13.99 5.51 -4.45
CA MET A 183 12.99 5.27 -3.40
C MET A 183 13.55 4.53 -2.18
N PRO A 184 14.37 3.46 -2.30
CA PRO A 184 15.01 2.81 -1.17
C PRO A 184 15.88 3.75 -0.33
N ALA A 185 16.69 4.59 -0.99
CA ALA A 185 17.55 5.56 -0.32
C ALA A 185 16.74 6.61 0.46
N ILE A 186 15.71 7.19 -0.18
CA ILE A 186 14.84 8.17 0.48
C ILE A 186 14.14 7.54 1.69
N MET A 187 13.64 6.32 1.57
CA MET A 187 12.96 5.61 2.64
C MET A 187 13.88 5.36 3.83
N THR A 188 15.05 4.78 3.59
CA THR A 188 15.99 4.43 4.66
C THR A 188 16.55 5.67 5.35
N TYR A 189 16.91 6.71 4.60
CA TYR A 189 17.41 7.97 5.17
C TYR A 189 16.32 8.70 5.94
N ALA A 190 15.08 8.74 5.44
CA ALA A 190 13.95 9.32 6.17
C ALA A 190 13.71 8.62 7.52
N TYR A 191 13.84 7.29 7.54
CA TYR A 191 13.72 6.52 8.78
C TYR A 191 14.87 6.81 9.76
N GLN A 192 16.11 6.85 9.29
CA GLN A 192 17.26 7.17 10.13
C GLN A 192 17.15 8.58 10.75
N VAL A 193 16.69 9.55 9.97
CA VAL A 193 16.44 10.92 10.47
C VAL A 193 15.30 10.93 11.49
N LYS A 194 14.23 10.15 11.27
CA LYS A 194 13.15 9.97 12.26
C LYS A 194 13.70 9.41 13.57
N ARG A 195 14.49 8.34 13.53
CA ARG A 195 15.14 7.75 14.71
C ARG A 195 15.93 8.78 15.49
N ARG A 196 16.78 9.56 14.82
CA ARG A 196 17.60 10.59 15.45
C ARG A 196 16.77 11.70 16.08
N HIS A 197 15.80 12.22 15.33
CA HIS A 197 15.07 13.42 15.74
C HIS A 197 13.99 13.12 16.79
N TYR A 198 13.20 12.06 16.61
CA TYR A 198 12.05 11.75 17.45
C TYR A 198 12.33 10.68 18.51
N ASP A 199 13.06 9.62 18.14
CA ASP A 199 13.28 8.47 19.01
C ASP A 199 14.61 8.58 19.81
N LYS A 200 15.41 9.64 19.53
CA LYS A 200 16.69 9.95 20.20
C LYS A 200 17.74 8.84 20.05
N GLN A 201 17.68 8.09 18.97
CA GLN A 201 18.65 7.04 18.64
C GLN A 201 19.70 7.53 17.67
N THR A 202 20.80 6.80 17.55
CA THR A 202 21.86 7.10 16.59
C THR A 202 21.36 6.96 15.15
N MET A 203 21.76 7.90 14.31
CA MET A 203 21.51 7.90 12.86
C MET A 203 22.78 7.51 12.12
N PHE A 204 22.64 6.73 11.09
CA PHE A 204 23.75 6.39 10.16
C PHE A 204 23.24 6.34 8.72
N PHE A 205 24.12 6.67 7.77
CA PHE A 205 23.87 6.53 6.35
C PHE A 205 25.03 5.70 5.77
N HIS A 206 24.71 4.50 5.32
CA HIS A 206 25.67 3.61 4.70
C HIS A 206 25.76 3.88 3.20
N PRO A 207 26.94 3.83 2.59
CA PRO A 207 27.07 3.88 1.14
C PRO A 207 26.43 2.64 0.51
N PHE A 208 25.92 2.80 -0.70
CA PHE A 208 25.39 1.70 -1.48
C PHE A 208 26.53 0.94 -2.19
N GLU A 209 26.50 -0.37 -2.08
CA GLU A 209 27.49 -1.23 -2.73
C GLU A 209 27.01 -1.60 -4.15
N PRO A 210 27.92 -1.54 -5.16
CA PRO A 210 27.58 -1.80 -6.57
C PRO A 210 26.99 -3.17 -6.83
N GLN A 211 27.41 -4.17 -6.08
CA GLN A 211 26.96 -5.56 -6.23
C GLN A 211 25.58 -5.83 -5.64
N HIS A 212 25.09 -4.97 -4.73
CA HIS A 212 23.85 -5.20 -4.04
C HIS A 212 22.62 -4.97 -4.94
N LYS A 213 21.76 -5.99 -5.03
CA LYS A 213 20.41 -5.86 -5.55
C LYS A 213 19.57 -5.00 -4.59
N THR A 214 18.39 -4.61 -5.01
CA THR A 214 17.57 -3.65 -4.25
C THR A 214 17.24 -4.14 -2.84
N ALA A 215 16.88 -5.42 -2.68
CA ALA A 215 16.61 -6.00 -1.35
C ALA A 215 17.85 -5.98 -0.44
N GLU A 216 19.01 -6.36 -0.97
CA GLU A 216 20.29 -6.32 -0.25
C GLU A 216 20.66 -4.89 0.15
N ALA A 217 20.51 -3.93 -0.77
CA ALA A 217 20.78 -2.53 -0.51
C ALA A 217 19.91 -1.95 0.61
N ILE A 218 18.63 -2.36 0.69
CA ILE A 218 17.73 -1.95 1.77
C ILE A 218 18.21 -2.52 3.11
N LEU A 219 18.49 -3.82 3.21
CA LEU A 219 18.99 -4.43 4.44
C LEU A 219 20.31 -3.83 4.90
N ASN A 220 21.26 -3.64 3.97
CA ASN A 220 22.53 -2.96 4.23
C ASN A 220 22.34 -1.54 4.79
N SER A 221 21.37 -0.79 4.26
CA SER A 221 21.13 0.60 4.68
C SER A 221 20.37 0.71 6.00
N LEU A 222 19.58 -0.30 6.36
CA LEU A 222 18.78 -0.29 7.59
C LEU A 222 19.53 -0.80 8.81
N ARG A 223 20.50 -1.69 8.64
CA ARG A 223 21.23 -2.36 9.73
C ARG A 223 22.52 -1.63 10.05
N GLU A 224 22.75 -1.37 11.33
CA GLU A 224 23.95 -0.63 11.79
C GLU A 224 25.24 -1.38 11.45
N ASP A 225 25.23 -2.70 11.61
CA ASP A 225 26.37 -3.59 11.31
C ASP A 225 26.48 -3.98 9.84
N ARG A 226 25.51 -3.58 8.99
CA ARG A 226 25.42 -3.88 7.55
C ARG A 226 25.30 -5.38 7.23
N GLN A 227 25.08 -6.22 8.25
CA GLN A 227 25.08 -7.68 8.08
C GLN A 227 23.67 -8.19 7.74
N PHE A 228 23.60 -9.09 6.79
CA PHE A 228 22.39 -9.85 6.44
C PHE A 228 22.79 -11.17 5.77
N THR A 229 21.91 -12.14 5.86
CA THR A 229 22.08 -13.42 5.15
C THR A 229 21.45 -13.35 3.76
N HIS A 230 21.92 -14.19 2.86
CA HIS A 230 21.31 -14.31 1.53
C HIS A 230 19.82 -14.72 1.60
N GLU A 231 19.45 -15.58 2.55
CA GLU A 231 18.06 -16.02 2.77
C GLU A 231 17.16 -14.84 3.21
N GLU A 232 17.65 -13.96 4.08
CA GLU A 232 16.91 -12.74 4.48
C GLU A 232 16.70 -11.81 3.28
N ALA A 233 17.74 -11.61 2.47
CA ALA A 233 17.64 -10.77 1.27
C ALA A 233 16.68 -11.37 0.22
N GLN A 234 16.70 -12.69 0.01
CA GLN A 234 15.76 -13.38 -0.87
C GLN A 234 14.31 -13.26 -0.37
N LEU A 235 14.07 -13.34 0.93
CA LEU A 235 12.72 -13.19 1.49
C LEU A 235 12.22 -11.75 1.35
N LEU A 236 13.09 -10.76 1.53
CA LEU A 236 12.73 -9.36 1.28
C LEU A 236 12.45 -9.11 -0.21
N ASP A 237 13.27 -9.67 -1.09
CA ASP A 237 13.06 -9.60 -2.54
C ASP A 237 11.71 -10.20 -2.95
N LEU A 238 11.35 -11.37 -2.38
CA LEU A 238 10.03 -11.96 -2.56
C LEU A 238 8.91 -11.00 -2.15
N CYS A 239 9.01 -10.34 -1.00
CA CYS A 239 8.06 -9.31 -0.58
C CYS A 239 7.96 -8.20 -1.64
N MET A 240 9.09 -7.75 -2.17
CA MET A 240 9.13 -6.71 -3.19
C MET A 240 8.47 -7.16 -4.49
N VAL A 241 8.73 -8.37 -4.96
CA VAL A 241 8.07 -8.98 -6.13
C VAL A 241 6.55 -9.02 -5.95
N LEU A 242 6.07 -9.49 -4.78
CA LEU A 242 4.64 -9.62 -4.49
C LEU A 242 3.92 -8.28 -4.31
N HIS A 243 4.62 -7.23 -3.92
CA HIS A 243 4.08 -5.90 -3.73
C HIS A 243 4.21 -5.01 -4.98
N ALA A 244 5.02 -5.39 -5.97
CA ALA A 244 5.35 -4.57 -7.14
C ALA A 244 4.13 -4.07 -7.91
N GLU A 245 3.07 -4.90 -8.04
CA GLU A 245 1.86 -4.52 -8.74
C GLU A 245 0.63 -5.31 -8.22
N HIS A 246 -0.57 -4.73 -8.35
CA HIS A 246 -1.83 -5.39 -7.97
C HIS A 246 -3.05 -4.80 -8.70
N GLY A 247 -2.91 -4.57 -9.99
CA GLY A 247 -4.00 -4.13 -10.87
C GLY A 247 -4.29 -2.64 -10.87
N GLY A 248 -4.76 -2.16 -11.99
CA GLY A 248 -5.09 -0.75 -12.22
C GLY A 248 -6.23 -0.20 -11.35
N CYS A 249 -6.97 -1.08 -10.67
CA CYS A 249 -8.11 -0.68 -9.84
C CYS A 249 -7.77 -0.44 -8.36
N ASN A 250 -6.55 -0.73 -7.89
CA ASN A 250 -6.19 -0.36 -6.53
C ASN A 250 -6.06 1.17 -6.42
N ASN A 251 -6.36 1.71 -5.24
CA ASN A 251 -6.55 3.15 -5.07
C ASN A 251 -5.34 3.98 -5.49
N SER A 252 -4.12 3.57 -5.16
CA SER A 252 -2.90 4.31 -5.51
C SER A 252 -2.55 4.21 -7.00
N THR A 253 -2.76 3.05 -7.63
CA THR A 253 -2.58 2.91 -9.09
C THR A 253 -3.64 3.69 -9.85
N PHE A 254 -4.90 3.68 -9.39
CA PHE A 254 -5.95 4.50 -9.99
C PHE A 254 -5.65 5.99 -9.85
N THR A 255 -5.13 6.43 -8.71
CA THR A 255 -4.64 7.81 -8.51
C THR A 255 -3.54 8.14 -9.52
N THR A 256 -2.57 7.24 -9.73
CA THR A 256 -1.52 7.40 -10.74
C THR A 256 -2.12 7.60 -12.14
N ARG A 257 -3.09 6.78 -12.54
CA ARG A 257 -3.76 6.91 -13.84
C ARG A 257 -4.55 8.22 -13.96
N VAL A 258 -5.28 8.62 -12.92
CA VAL A 258 -6.03 9.89 -12.91
C VAL A 258 -5.11 11.07 -13.15
N LEU A 259 -3.99 11.17 -12.42
CA LEU A 259 -3.04 12.27 -12.58
C LEU A 259 -2.31 12.19 -13.93
N SER A 260 -1.91 10.99 -14.37
CA SER A 260 -1.27 10.80 -15.67
C SER A 260 -2.19 11.19 -16.83
N SER A 261 -3.49 10.91 -16.73
CA SER A 261 -4.47 11.30 -17.74
C SER A 261 -4.64 12.82 -17.87
N ALA A 262 -4.29 13.58 -16.82
CA ALA A 262 -4.25 15.04 -16.84
C ALA A 262 -2.92 15.59 -17.39
N GLN A 263 -1.96 14.71 -17.74
CA GLN A 263 -0.65 15.05 -18.28
C GLN A 263 0.21 15.94 -17.35
N THR A 264 0.14 15.71 -16.03
CA THR A 264 1.06 16.33 -15.07
C THR A 264 2.40 15.57 -15.00
N ASP A 265 3.40 16.15 -14.35
CA ASP A 265 4.72 15.56 -14.13
C ASP A 265 4.67 14.25 -13.32
N ILE A 266 5.74 13.45 -13.40
CA ILE A 266 5.84 12.17 -12.71
C ILE A 266 5.96 12.34 -11.19
N TYR A 267 6.63 13.39 -10.71
CA TYR A 267 6.89 13.61 -9.29
C TYR A 267 5.60 13.90 -8.53
N SER A 268 4.74 14.77 -9.09
CA SER A 268 3.39 15.03 -8.59
C SER A 268 2.54 13.76 -8.60
N THR A 269 2.62 12.98 -9.68
CA THR A 269 1.86 11.73 -9.85
C THR A 269 2.26 10.69 -8.80
N ILE A 270 3.55 10.44 -8.61
CA ILE A 270 4.05 9.45 -7.65
C ILE A 270 3.85 9.92 -6.21
N ALA A 271 4.04 11.22 -5.92
CA ALA A 271 3.75 11.77 -4.60
C ALA A 271 2.26 11.59 -4.21
N ALA A 272 1.34 11.77 -5.15
CA ALA A 272 -0.09 11.52 -4.94
C ALA A 272 -0.38 10.02 -4.74
N ALA A 273 0.27 9.13 -5.48
CA ALA A 273 0.15 7.68 -5.30
C ALA A 273 0.65 7.24 -3.92
N ILE A 274 1.77 7.79 -3.44
CA ILE A 274 2.28 7.57 -2.08
C ILE A 274 1.27 8.07 -1.05
N GLY A 275 0.68 9.26 -1.24
CA GLY A 275 -0.38 9.81 -0.39
C GLY A 275 -1.62 8.93 -0.33
N SER A 276 -2.03 8.36 -1.47
CA SER A 276 -3.11 7.38 -1.56
C SER A 276 -2.77 6.09 -0.78
N LEU A 277 -1.57 5.54 -0.98
CA LEU A 277 -1.13 4.32 -0.31
C LEU A 277 -0.99 4.54 1.21
N LYS A 278 -0.54 5.71 1.65
CA LYS A 278 -0.46 6.10 3.07
C LYS A 278 -1.81 6.01 3.77
N GLY A 279 -2.90 6.18 3.03
CA GLY A 279 -4.26 6.18 3.56
C GLY A 279 -4.57 4.93 4.37
N PHE A 280 -5.14 5.11 5.57
CA PHE A 280 -5.42 4.07 6.55
C PHE A 280 -6.23 2.88 5.98
N ARG A 281 -7.12 3.13 5.02
CA ARG A 281 -7.93 2.09 4.36
C ARG A 281 -7.23 1.39 3.20
N HIS A 282 -6.01 1.83 2.83
CA HIS A 282 -5.26 1.25 1.73
C HIS A 282 -3.97 0.57 2.23
N GLY A 283 -2.94 1.30 2.59
CA GLY A 283 -1.66 0.72 3.03
C GLY A 283 -1.55 0.47 4.54
N GLY A 284 -2.56 0.85 5.33
CA GLY A 284 -2.55 0.67 6.78
C GLY A 284 -2.95 -0.73 7.27
N ALA A 285 -3.30 -1.65 6.37
CA ALA A 285 -3.80 -2.98 6.75
C ALA A 285 -2.75 -3.81 7.49
N ASN A 286 -1.50 -3.78 7.06
CA ASN A 286 -0.38 -4.49 7.67
C ASN A 286 -0.16 -4.07 9.15
N HIS A 287 -0.16 -2.76 9.42
CA HIS A 287 -0.07 -2.24 10.78
C HIS A 287 -1.24 -2.72 11.66
N LYS A 288 -2.46 -2.79 11.12
CA LYS A 288 -3.63 -3.30 11.83
C LYS A 288 -3.54 -4.80 12.12
N VAL A 289 -3.01 -5.59 11.18
CA VAL A 289 -2.71 -7.00 11.44
C VAL A 289 -1.74 -7.13 12.61
N ARG A 290 -0.67 -6.35 12.61
CA ARG A 290 0.34 -6.38 13.69
C ARG A 290 -0.27 -6.03 15.05
N GLN A 291 -1.07 -4.97 15.14
CA GLN A 291 -1.77 -4.58 16.37
C GLN A 291 -2.71 -5.70 16.86
N MET A 292 -3.51 -6.28 15.97
CA MET A 292 -4.42 -7.39 16.30
C MET A 292 -3.64 -8.62 16.77
N MET A 293 -2.56 -8.99 16.09
CA MET A 293 -1.74 -10.14 16.50
C MET A 293 -1.09 -9.92 17.86
N THR A 294 -0.60 -8.71 18.14
CA THR A 294 -0.07 -8.34 19.46
C THR A 294 -1.14 -8.48 20.54
N ASP A 295 -2.36 -8.00 20.27
CA ASP A 295 -3.49 -8.13 21.19
C ASP A 295 -3.87 -9.60 21.44
N ILE A 296 -3.93 -10.43 20.39
CA ILE A 296 -4.19 -11.88 20.53
C ILE A 296 -3.10 -12.55 21.36
N MET A 297 -1.82 -12.31 21.07
CA MET A 297 -0.70 -12.91 21.77
C MET A 297 -0.64 -12.54 23.27
N GLN A 298 -1.15 -11.37 23.64
CA GLN A 298 -1.20 -10.92 25.04
C GLN A 298 -2.40 -11.48 25.80
N ASN A 299 -3.48 -11.85 25.14
CA ASN A 299 -4.74 -12.20 25.78
C ASN A 299 -5.15 -13.68 25.62
N VAL A 300 -4.56 -14.42 24.68
CA VAL A 300 -4.72 -15.87 24.52
C VAL A 300 -3.57 -16.57 25.25
N GLN A 301 -3.88 -17.48 26.17
CA GLN A 301 -2.84 -18.16 26.99
C GLN A 301 -2.24 -19.35 26.27
N HIS A 302 -3.06 -20.15 25.61
CA HIS A 302 -2.64 -21.37 24.91
C HIS A 302 -2.79 -21.19 23.40
N TRP A 303 -1.72 -20.70 22.75
CA TRP A 303 -1.71 -20.47 21.29
C TRP A 303 -1.87 -21.75 20.47
N ASP A 304 -1.66 -22.91 21.08
CA ASP A 304 -1.83 -24.24 20.50
C ASP A 304 -3.26 -24.80 20.66
N SER A 305 -4.13 -24.13 21.40
CA SER A 305 -5.55 -24.48 21.57
C SER A 305 -6.42 -23.82 20.47
N ASP A 306 -7.03 -24.66 19.63
CA ASP A 306 -7.97 -24.18 18.59
C ASP A 306 -9.19 -23.50 19.24
N ASP A 307 -9.74 -24.08 20.30
CA ASP A 307 -10.93 -23.56 20.99
C ASP A 307 -10.68 -22.18 21.61
N GLU A 308 -9.51 -21.96 22.23
CA GLU A 308 -9.19 -20.68 22.85
C GLU A 308 -8.98 -19.59 21.81
N VAL A 309 -8.24 -19.91 20.73
CA VAL A 309 -8.00 -18.98 19.62
C VAL A 309 -9.29 -18.66 18.90
N GLU A 310 -10.13 -19.66 18.55
CA GLU A 310 -11.42 -19.43 17.87
C GLU A 310 -12.35 -18.56 18.73
N ASN A 311 -12.46 -18.85 20.03
CA ASN A 311 -13.27 -18.03 20.94
C ASN A 311 -12.81 -16.56 20.94
N TYR A 312 -11.50 -16.33 20.95
CA TYR A 312 -10.98 -14.96 20.92
C TYR A 312 -11.30 -14.26 19.58
N LEU A 313 -11.20 -14.96 18.45
CA LEU A 313 -11.60 -14.42 17.13
C LEU A 313 -13.10 -14.07 17.07
N GLU A 314 -13.96 -14.92 17.66
CA GLU A 314 -15.40 -14.62 17.77
C GLU A 314 -15.65 -13.34 18.58
N ARG A 315 -14.94 -13.14 19.71
CA ARG A 315 -15.03 -11.93 20.54
C ARG A 315 -14.56 -10.67 19.79
N ILE A 316 -13.51 -10.77 18.96
CA ILE A 316 -13.12 -9.68 18.04
C ILE A 316 -14.28 -9.34 17.11
N LEU A 317 -14.87 -10.33 16.46
CA LEU A 317 -15.98 -10.15 15.52
C LEU A 317 -17.24 -9.55 16.19
N ARG A 318 -17.50 -9.91 17.45
CA ARG A 318 -18.59 -9.33 18.27
C ARG A 318 -18.27 -7.95 18.84
N ARG A 319 -17.06 -7.40 18.57
CA ARG A 319 -16.59 -6.09 19.05
C ARG A 319 -16.39 -6.00 20.57
N GLU A 320 -16.13 -7.11 21.21
CA GLU A 320 -15.94 -7.21 22.67
C GLU A 320 -14.50 -6.89 23.06
N VAL A 321 -13.53 -7.26 22.21
CA VAL A 321 -12.09 -7.13 22.46
C VAL A 321 -11.36 -6.46 21.29
N GLY A 322 -10.08 -6.21 21.43
CA GLY A 322 -9.26 -5.53 20.43
C GLY A 322 -9.66 -4.08 20.22
N ASP A 323 -9.56 -3.59 18.99
CA ASP A 323 -9.95 -2.22 18.62
C ASP A 323 -11.46 -2.03 18.43
N LYS A 324 -12.25 -3.05 18.72
CA LYS A 324 -13.72 -3.07 18.64
C LYS A 324 -14.28 -2.77 17.24
N SER A 325 -13.48 -2.93 16.21
CA SER A 325 -13.93 -2.77 14.81
C SER A 325 -14.85 -3.89 14.34
N GLY A 326 -14.72 -5.09 14.92
CA GLY A 326 -15.39 -6.30 14.47
C GLY A 326 -14.72 -6.91 13.23
N LEU A 327 -13.42 -6.66 13.03
CA LEU A 327 -12.66 -7.13 11.87
C LEU A 327 -11.48 -7.99 12.30
N ILE A 328 -11.32 -9.14 11.68
CA ILE A 328 -10.07 -9.91 11.70
C ILE A 328 -9.21 -9.37 10.56
N TYR A 329 -8.26 -8.51 10.90
CA TYR A 329 -7.42 -7.85 9.90
C TYR A 329 -6.52 -8.87 9.17
N GLY A 330 -6.31 -8.64 7.88
CA GLY A 330 -5.57 -9.56 7.03
C GLY A 330 -6.38 -10.75 6.52
N ILE A 331 -7.65 -10.92 6.97
CA ILE A 331 -8.58 -11.93 6.49
C ILE A 331 -9.66 -11.26 5.64
N GLY A 332 -9.76 -11.71 4.38
CA GLY A 332 -10.67 -11.17 3.37
C GLY A 332 -9.99 -10.22 2.39
N HIS A 333 -10.53 -10.17 1.19
CA HIS A 333 -10.04 -9.34 0.09
C HIS A 333 -11.20 -8.89 -0.82
N ALA A 334 -11.00 -7.79 -1.55
CA ALA A 334 -12.01 -7.26 -2.46
C ALA A 334 -12.22 -8.16 -3.70
N ILE A 335 -11.17 -8.87 -4.14
CA ILE A 335 -11.16 -9.71 -5.34
C ILE A 335 -10.96 -11.18 -4.96
N TYR A 336 -9.88 -11.52 -4.24
CA TYR A 336 -9.60 -12.90 -3.86
C TYR A 336 -10.67 -13.49 -2.95
N THR A 337 -10.97 -14.75 -3.18
CA THR A 337 -12.00 -15.51 -2.45
C THR A 337 -11.40 -16.74 -1.77
N LEU A 338 -10.97 -17.74 -2.55
CA LEU A 338 -10.41 -18.99 -2.02
C LEU A 338 -8.96 -18.84 -1.56
N SER A 339 -8.16 -18.01 -2.23
CA SER A 339 -6.76 -17.78 -1.87
C SER A 339 -6.25 -16.45 -2.42
N ASP A 340 -5.29 -15.82 -1.73
CA ASP A 340 -4.43 -14.77 -2.26
C ASP A 340 -3.06 -15.40 -2.58
N PRO A 341 -2.63 -15.48 -3.85
CA PRO A 341 -1.39 -16.13 -4.22
C PRO A 341 -0.17 -15.50 -3.56
N ARG A 342 -0.25 -14.22 -3.19
CA ARG A 342 0.82 -13.50 -2.49
C ARG A 342 0.97 -13.99 -1.05
N ALA A 343 -0.15 -14.16 -0.34
CA ALA A 343 -0.15 -14.71 1.03
C ALA A 343 0.35 -16.16 1.02
N VAL A 344 -0.06 -16.96 0.05
CA VAL A 344 0.35 -18.36 -0.10
C VAL A 344 1.86 -18.47 -0.30
N GLU A 345 2.44 -17.72 -1.26
CA GLU A 345 3.88 -17.78 -1.52
C GLU A 345 4.70 -17.19 -0.39
N LEU A 346 4.26 -16.11 0.23
CA LEU A 346 4.95 -15.51 1.36
C LEU A 346 4.98 -16.44 2.56
N LYS A 347 3.84 -17.05 2.93
CA LYS A 347 3.72 -18.07 3.97
C LYS A 347 4.68 -19.24 3.74
N LYS A 348 4.70 -19.79 2.52
CA LYS A 348 5.54 -20.92 2.14
C LYS A 348 7.03 -20.64 2.36
N GLN A 349 7.49 -19.43 1.99
CA GLN A 349 8.90 -19.06 2.11
C GLN A 349 9.27 -18.63 3.55
N ALA A 350 8.38 -17.94 4.24
CA ALA A 350 8.62 -17.43 5.58
C ALA A 350 8.77 -18.53 6.63
N ARG A 351 8.17 -19.71 6.41
CA ARG A 351 8.21 -20.85 7.36
C ARG A 351 9.64 -21.28 7.71
N SER A 352 10.54 -21.32 6.70
CA SER A 352 11.95 -21.70 6.91
C SER A 352 12.66 -20.67 7.82
N LEU A 353 12.47 -19.39 7.58
CA LEU A 353 13.09 -18.34 8.38
C LEU A 353 12.51 -18.30 9.80
N ALA A 354 11.21 -18.48 9.96
CA ALA A 354 10.56 -18.51 11.26
C ALA A 354 11.17 -19.58 12.20
N ALA A 355 11.44 -20.78 11.65
CA ALA A 355 12.07 -21.85 12.42
C ALA A 355 13.51 -21.52 12.86
N LYS A 356 14.24 -20.70 12.10
CA LYS A 356 15.64 -20.34 12.37
C LYS A 356 15.79 -19.11 13.28
N THR A 357 14.78 -18.24 13.31
CA THR A 357 14.84 -16.93 13.98
C THR A 357 14.07 -16.87 15.30
N GLY A 358 13.55 -18.01 15.79
CA GLY A 358 12.80 -18.08 17.05
C GLY A 358 11.33 -17.64 16.95
N TYR A 359 10.80 -17.51 15.73
CA TYR A 359 9.41 -17.14 15.47
C TYR A 359 8.48 -18.33 15.15
N ALA A 360 8.92 -19.57 15.42
CA ALA A 360 8.18 -20.79 15.07
C ALA A 360 6.76 -20.82 15.69
N ASP A 361 6.65 -20.51 17.00
CA ASP A 361 5.36 -20.54 17.71
C ASP A 361 4.43 -19.42 17.25
N GLN A 362 4.99 -18.23 17.00
CA GLN A 362 4.23 -17.11 16.47
C GLN A 362 3.74 -17.41 15.04
N PHE A 363 4.58 -18.01 14.21
CA PHE A 363 4.20 -18.43 12.87
C PHE A 363 3.09 -19.49 12.90
N ALA A 364 3.17 -20.46 13.81
CA ALA A 364 2.13 -21.47 14.02
C ALA A 364 0.78 -20.83 14.45
N LEU A 365 0.82 -19.78 15.29
CA LEU A 365 -0.39 -19.02 15.65
C LEU A 365 -1.00 -18.32 14.42
N TYR A 366 -0.19 -17.71 13.55
CA TYR A 366 -0.70 -17.14 12.30
C TYR A 366 -1.40 -18.19 11.42
N GLU A 367 -0.80 -19.37 11.27
CA GLU A 367 -1.42 -20.48 10.50
C GLU A 367 -2.74 -20.95 11.12
N ARG A 368 -2.79 -21.00 12.45
CA ARG A 368 -4.03 -21.37 13.18
C ARG A 368 -5.12 -20.34 12.97
N ILE A 369 -4.81 -19.05 13.10
CA ILE A 369 -5.77 -17.97 12.87
C ILE A 369 -6.27 -17.99 11.43
N GLU A 370 -5.38 -18.16 10.43
CA GLU A 370 -5.78 -18.29 9.02
C GLU A 370 -6.79 -19.41 8.80
N ARG A 371 -6.62 -20.54 9.49
CA ARG A 371 -7.50 -21.70 9.38
C ARG A 371 -8.84 -21.49 10.09
N LEU A 372 -8.83 -20.89 11.28
CA LEU A 372 -10.04 -20.75 12.12
C LEU A 372 -10.88 -19.53 11.79
N ALA A 373 -10.28 -18.47 11.25
CA ALA A 373 -10.98 -17.20 11.01
C ALA A 373 -12.19 -17.29 10.07
N PRO A 374 -12.20 -18.11 8.98
CA PRO A 374 -13.39 -18.28 8.15
C PRO A 374 -14.59 -18.86 8.91
N ASP A 375 -14.37 -19.89 9.74
CA ASP A 375 -15.42 -20.55 10.51
C ASP A 375 -15.96 -19.61 11.61
N ALA A 376 -15.07 -18.94 12.35
CA ALA A 376 -15.46 -17.92 13.31
C ALA A 376 -16.29 -16.78 12.66
N PHE A 377 -15.91 -16.35 11.44
CA PHE A 377 -16.63 -15.34 10.69
C PHE A 377 -18.04 -15.81 10.33
N HIS A 378 -18.21 -17.02 9.78
CA HIS A 378 -19.52 -17.61 9.45
C HIS A 378 -20.40 -17.74 10.68
N LYS A 379 -19.84 -18.28 11.79
CA LYS A 379 -20.55 -18.52 13.05
C LYS A 379 -21.09 -17.24 13.70
N VAL A 380 -20.31 -16.15 13.68
CA VAL A 380 -20.70 -14.89 14.32
C VAL A 380 -21.58 -14.03 13.42
N THR A 381 -21.30 -13.97 12.11
CA THR A 381 -22.01 -13.05 11.21
C THR A 381 -23.17 -13.67 10.45
N GLY A 382 -23.26 -14.99 10.41
CA GLY A 382 -24.22 -15.72 9.57
C GLY A 382 -23.98 -15.53 8.06
N ASN A 383 -22.83 -14.99 7.66
CA ASN A 383 -22.51 -14.67 6.27
C ASN A 383 -21.64 -15.77 5.67
N GLU A 384 -22.14 -16.44 4.65
CA GLU A 384 -21.45 -17.54 3.94
C GLU A 384 -20.36 -17.07 2.96
N LYS A 385 -20.00 -15.78 2.99
CA LYS A 385 -18.95 -15.25 2.12
C LYS A 385 -17.63 -15.97 2.37
N VAL A 386 -17.06 -16.55 1.32
CA VAL A 386 -15.72 -17.14 1.36
C VAL A 386 -14.69 -16.04 1.56
N VAL A 387 -13.82 -16.19 2.56
CA VAL A 387 -12.74 -15.28 2.90
C VAL A 387 -11.43 -16.04 3.05
N CYS A 388 -10.32 -15.42 2.65
CA CYS A 388 -8.98 -15.99 2.78
C CYS A 388 -8.02 -14.95 3.36
N ALA A 389 -6.85 -15.39 3.85
CA ALA A 389 -5.77 -14.50 4.22
C ALA A 389 -5.29 -13.72 3.00
N ASN A 390 -5.02 -12.42 3.17
CA ASN A 390 -4.39 -11.58 2.16
C ASN A 390 -2.90 -11.35 2.47
N VAL A 391 -2.17 -10.68 1.58
CA VAL A 391 -0.73 -10.50 1.71
C VAL A 391 -0.33 -9.79 3.01
N ASP A 392 -1.16 -8.86 3.50
CA ASP A 392 -0.87 -8.08 4.72
C ASP A 392 -0.88 -8.96 5.98
N PHE A 393 -1.54 -10.11 5.95
CA PHE A 393 -1.57 -11.04 7.07
C PHE A 393 -0.18 -11.59 7.40
N TYR A 394 0.62 -11.95 6.38
CA TYR A 394 1.95 -12.52 6.60
C TYR A 394 3.09 -11.52 6.44
N SER A 395 2.94 -10.45 5.65
CA SER A 395 4.05 -9.55 5.34
C SER A 395 4.59 -8.83 6.57
N GLY A 396 3.74 -8.47 7.53
CA GLY A 396 4.18 -7.86 8.79
C GLY A 396 5.05 -8.78 9.64
N LEU A 397 4.69 -10.05 9.74
CA LEU A 397 5.50 -11.07 10.42
C LEU A 397 6.85 -11.26 9.72
N VAL A 398 6.86 -11.30 8.39
CA VAL A 398 8.11 -11.39 7.62
C VAL A 398 9.01 -10.20 7.89
N TYR A 399 8.48 -8.98 7.87
CA TYR A 399 9.26 -7.79 8.18
C TYR A 399 9.80 -7.80 9.61
N GLU A 400 9.02 -8.30 10.56
CA GLU A 400 9.49 -8.47 11.94
C GLU A 400 10.65 -9.47 12.04
N MET A 401 10.56 -10.63 11.39
CA MET A 401 11.65 -11.62 11.34
C MET A 401 12.92 -11.07 10.68
N LEU A 402 12.77 -10.14 9.72
CA LEU A 402 13.89 -9.46 9.06
C LEU A 402 14.43 -8.28 9.88
N GLY A 403 13.85 -7.97 11.05
CA GLY A 403 14.22 -6.83 11.87
C GLY A 403 13.89 -5.47 11.21
N ILE A 404 12.96 -5.45 10.26
CA ILE A 404 12.48 -4.22 9.63
C ILE A 404 11.50 -3.53 10.59
N PRO A 405 11.74 -2.26 10.96
CA PRO A 405 10.88 -1.52 11.87
C PRO A 405 9.46 -1.33 11.31
N GLU A 406 8.47 -1.33 12.21
CA GLU A 406 7.06 -1.16 11.86
C GLU A 406 6.77 0.14 11.09
N ASP A 407 7.50 1.21 11.37
CA ASP A 407 7.46 2.49 10.63
C ASP A 407 7.72 2.33 9.12
N LEU A 408 8.36 1.24 8.71
CA LEU A 408 8.76 0.96 7.33
C LEU A 408 7.84 -0.04 6.60
N TYR A 409 6.84 -0.62 7.22
CA TYR A 409 5.98 -1.60 6.57
C TYR A 409 5.25 -1.03 5.34
N THR A 410 4.55 0.09 5.50
CA THR A 410 3.91 0.78 4.37
C THR A 410 4.93 1.44 3.42
N PRO A 411 6.03 2.07 3.88
CA PRO A 411 7.12 2.52 3.01
C PRO A 411 7.74 1.42 2.14
N MET A 412 7.98 0.21 2.68
CA MET A 412 8.45 -0.95 1.90
C MET A 412 7.49 -1.32 0.78
N PHE A 413 6.18 -1.27 1.09
CA PHE A 413 5.13 -1.46 0.09
C PHE A 413 5.24 -0.41 -1.04
N ALA A 414 5.43 0.87 -0.70
CA ALA A 414 5.58 1.96 -1.66
C ALA A 414 6.83 1.79 -2.54
N VAL A 415 7.97 1.43 -1.94
CA VAL A 415 9.25 1.17 -2.63
C VAL A 415 9.11 0.06 -3.66
N SER A 416 8.31 -0.96 -3.37
CA SER A 416 8.04 -2.04 -4.31
C SER A 416 7.04 -1.61 -5.40
N ARG A 417 5.93 -0.97 -5.00
CA ARG A 417 4.81 -0.61 -5.87
C ARG A 417 5.13 0.48 -6.89
N ILE A 418 6.18 1.28 -6.66
CA ILE A 418 6.54 2.33 -7.62
C ILE A 418 6.83 1.78 -9.02
N SER A 419 7.34 0.56 -9.15
CA SER A 419 7.54 -0.12 -10.44
C SER A 419 6.22 -0.28 -11.21
N GLY A 420 5.16 -0.70 -10.51
CA GLY A 420 3.81 -0.80 -11.07
C GLY A 420 3.21 0.59 -11.39
N TRP A 421 3.37 1.57 -10.51
CA TRP A 421 2.89 2.94 -10.78
C TRP A 421 3.56 3.54 -12.03
N CYS A 422 4.88 3.39 -12.17
CA CYS A 422 5.61 3.87 -13.35
C CYS A 422 5.12 3.14 -14.62
N ALA A 423 4.93 1.83 -14.57
CA ALA A 423 4.40 1.07 -15.71
C ALA A 423 3.00 1.54 -16.13
N HIS A 424 2.11 1.78 -15.16
CA HIS A 424 0.77 2.30 -15.42
C HIS A 424 0.78 3.75 -15.93
N ARG A 425 1.70 4.60 -15.46
CA ARG A 425 1.88 5.94 -15.98
C ARG A 425 2.32 5.92 -17.44
N ILE A 426 3.35 5.15 -17.77
CA ILE A 426 3.85 5.03 -19.15
C ILE A 426 2.74 4.51 -20.06
N GLU A 427 1.99 3.49 -19.64
CA GLU A 427 0.86 2.96 -20.41
C GLU A 427 -0.21 4.04 -20.63
N GLU A 428 -0.60 4.82 -19.62
CA GLU A 428 -1.60 5.87 -19.72
C GLU A 428 -1.19 6.98 -20.71
N LEU A 429 0.07 7.41 -20.65
CA LEU A 429 0.59 8.46 -21.54
C LEU A 429 0.74 7.99 -23.00
N THR A 430 1.06 6.71 -23.22
CA THR A 430 1.33 6.18 -24.57
C THR A 430 0.08 5.65 -25.27
N THR A 431 -1.02 5.40 -24.58
CA THR A 431 -2.25 4.88 -25.18
C THR A 431 -3.20 5.95 -25.70
N GLY A 432 -2.86 7.23 -25.55
CA GLY A 432 -3.66 8.35 -26.07
C GLY A 432 -5.02 8.51 -25.37
N GLY A 433 -5.08 8.15 -24.09
CA GLY A 433 -6.29 8.21 -23.27
C GLY A 433 -6.88 9.62 -23.15
N ARG A 434 -8.16 9.68 -22.77
CA ARG A 434 -8.81 10.93 -22.38
C ARG A 434 -8.61 11.16 -20.90
N ILE A 435 -8.65 12.44 -20.48
CA ILE A 435 -8.68 12.78 -19.06
C ILE A 435 -9.79 12.02 -18.33
N ILE A 436 -9.45 11.34 -17.24
CA ILE A 436 -10.39 10.55 -16.44
C ILE A 436 -11.28 11.51 -15.65
N ARG A 437 -12.56 11.59 -16.03
CA ARG A 437 -13.54 12.52 -15.45
C ARG A 437 -14.87 11.80 -15.18
N PRO A 438 -15.00 11.06 -14.08
CA PRO A 438 -16.27 10.47 -13.69
C PRO A 438 -17.31 11.57 -13.39
N ALA A 439 -18.58 11.32 -13.76
CA ALA A 439 -19.66 12.26 -13.48
C ALA A 439 -20.07 12.17 -11.99
N TYR A 440 -20.46 13.32 -11.42
CA TYR A 440 -21.07 13.42 -10.11
C TYR A 440 -22.50 13.97 -10.23
N ARG A 441 -23.43 13.35 -9.51
CA ARG A 441 -24.81 13.82 -9.40
C ARG A 441 -24.89 14.90 -8.33
N ALA A 442 -25.19 16.14 -8.72
CA ALA A 442 -25.52 17.19 -7.77
C ALA A 442 -26.92 16.92 -7.15
N LEU A 443 -26.99 16.99 -5.82
CA LEU A 443 -28.24 16.89 -5.10
C LEU A 443 -28.83 18.30 -4.94
N PRO A 444 -30.08 18.54 -5.37
CA PRO A 444 -30.71 19.85 -5.23
C PRO A 444 -31.01 20.12 -3.75
N THR A 445 -30.59 21.27 -3.25
CA THR A 445 -30.86 21.71 -1.87
C THR A 445 -32.11 22.58 -1.74
N GLY A 446 -32.70 23.00 -2.87
CA GLY A 446 -33.84 23.90 -2.88
C GLY A 446 -33.55 25.33 -2.42
N GLN A 447 -32.27 25.67 -2.18
CA GLN A 447 -31.87 26.97 -1.66
C GLN A 447 -31.87 28.03 -2.79
N THR A 448 -32.35 29.23 -2.48
CA THR A 448 -32.25 30.42 -3.30
C THR A 448 -31.29 31.42 -2.67
N TYR A 449 -30.62 32.24 -3.50
CA TYR A 449 -29.75 33.27 -2.97
C TYR A 449 -30.57 34.36 -2.25
N ILE A 450 -30.23 34.60 -0.98
CA ILE A 450 -30.77 35.71 -0.17
C ILE A 450 -29.62 36.68 0.11
N PRO A 451 -29.78 38.01 -0.10
CA PRO A 451 -28.76 38.98 0.26
C PRO A 451 -28.35 38.88 1.75
N LEU A 452 -27.06 39.06 2.06
CA LEU A 452 -26.54 38.86 3.40
C LEU A 452 -27.30 39.62 4.50
N LYS A 453 -27.70 40.89 4.21
CA LYS A 453 -28.47 41.73 5.12
C LYS A 453 -29.87 41.20 5.43
N ASP A 454 -30.44 40.35 4.59
CA ASP A 454 -31.78 39.81 4.68
C ASP A 454 -31.78 38.36 5.22
N ARG A 455 -30.60 37.83 5.60
CA ARG A 455 -30.47 36.49 6.19
C ARG A 455 -30.71 36.58 7.70
N HIS A 456 -31.59 35.75 8.19
CA HIS A 456 -31.85 35.61 9.62
C HIS A 456 -31.22 34.33 10.16
N TYR A 457 -30.63 34.41 11.35
CA TYR A 457 -30.12 33.22 12.06
C TYR A 457 -31.31 32.39 12.55
N ASP A 458 -31.44 31.19 12.07
CA ASP A 458 -32.42 30.22 12.56
C ASP A 458 -31.77 29.28 13.57
N ALA A 459 -31.97 29.56 14.86
CA ALA A 459 -31.44 28.75 15.95
C ALA A 459 -31.98 27.30 15.98
N LYS A 460 -33.01 27.01 15.21
CA LYS A 460 -33.60 25.64 15.11
C LYS A 460 -32.93 24.77 14.06
N SER A 461 -32.09 25.33 13.21
CA SER A 461 -31.35 24.57 12.18
C SER A 461 -30.07 23.87 12.71
N VAL A 462 -29.74 24.09 13.98
CA VAL A 462 -28.47 23.61 14.62
C VAL A 462 -28.73 22.53 15.68
N LEU A 463 -29.96 22.10 15.88
CA LEU A 463 -30.35 20.99 16.73
C LEU A 463 -30.75 19.81 15.86
#